data_c5175ec9e4eebd09c4d1fec5386ba25c
#
_entry.id   c5175ec9e4eebd09c4d1fec5386ba25c
#
_cell.length_a   1.000
_cell.length_b   1.000
_cell.length_c   1.000
_cell.angle_alpha   90.00
_cell.angle_beta   90.00
_cell.angle_gamma   90.00
#
_symmetry.space_group_name_H-M   'P 1'
#
loop_
_entity.id
_entity.type
_entity.pdbx_description
1 polymer ?
#
loop_
_entity_poly.entity_id
_entity_poly.type
_entity_poly.pdbx_seq_one_letter_code
_entity_poly.pdbx_strand_id
1 'polypeptide(L)'
;MKVMIAVPCLDMVHTGFCRSLVNLKKPPGETIFAQSSLVYDSRNLLSEIAIEKGFDRVLWLDSDMTFEPDFYEKLAKHLDEGIEFVSGIYKTRKPPSKMVVYEKVEPTGTIPLKKCPVGLKEIEGCGFGGVLMTTNLIKEVKENFGNPFTPVVGFGEDLSFCYRVTMLGKKMYCDGSVRMGHIGQKIYEV
;
A
#
# COMPACT_ATOMS: atom_id res chain seq x y z
N MET A 1 -4.86 -8.57 -18.67
CA MET A 1 -4.39 -7.83 -17.49
C MET A 1 -3.83 -8.83 -16.49
N LYS A 2 -2.60 -8.63 -16.05
CA LYS A 2 -1.85 -9.50 -15.14
C LYS A 2 -1.59 -8.75 -13.82
N VAL A 3 -2.04 -9.30 -12.70
CA VAL A 3 -1.98 -8.64 -11.39
C VAL A 3 -1.00 -9.38 -10.47
N MET A 4 -0.14 -8.64 -9.79
CA MET A 4 0.67 -9.14 -8.70
C MET A 4 0.09 -8.72 -7.35
N ILE A 5 -0.06 -9.65 -6.42
CA ILE A 5 -0.21 -9.34 -5.00
C ILE A 5 1.18 -9.37 -4.38
N ALA A 6 1.63 -8.23 -3.90
CA ALA A 6 2.95 -8.03 -3.31
C ALA A 6 2.85 -8.00 -1.79
N VAL A 7 3.47 -8.96 -1.13
CA VAL A 7 3.41 -9.11 0.33
C VAL A 7 4.81 -9.04 0.93
N PRO A 8 5.25 -7.86 1.39
CA PRO A 8 6.45 -7.80 2.21
C PRO A 8 6.16 -8.45 3.58
N CYS A 9 7.05 -9.30 4.03
CA CYS A 9 6.90 -9.99 5.31
C CYS A 9 8.26 -10.27 5.96
N LEU A 10 8.23 -10.64 7.22
CA LEU A 10 9.35 -11.33 7.87
C LEU A 10 9.22 -12.84 7.59
N ASP A 11 9.31 -13.65 8.61
CA ASP A 11 9.24 -15.12 8.56
C ASP A 11 7.80 -15.66 8.71
N MET A 12 6.86 -14.83 9.14
CA MET A 12 5.48 -15.24 9.40
C MET A 12 4.47 -14.22 8.86
N VAL A 13 3.26 -14.72 8.60
CA VAL A 13 2.08 -13.92 8.28
C VAL A 13 0.96 -14.24 9.26
N HIS A 14 0.12 -13.26 9.56
CA HIS A 14 -1.02 -13.48 10.46
C HIS A 14 -2.09 -14.37 9.84
N THR A 15 -2.67 -15.29 10.61
CA THR A 15 -3.77 -16.16 10.17
C THR A 15 -4.97 -15.36 9.63
N GLY A 16 -5.28 -14.22 10.25
CA GLY A 16 -6.32 -13.30 9.77
C GLY A 16 -6.02 -12.77 8.37
N PHE A 17 -4.76 -12.42 8.09
CA PHE A 17 -4.30 -12.04 6.75
C PHE A 17 -4.47 -13.20 5.75
N CYS A 18 -3.98 -14.41 6.10
CA CYS A 18 -4.13 -15.59 5.24
C CYS A 18 -5.60 -15.84 4.88
N ARG A 19 -6.51 -15.74 5.86
CA ARG A 19 -7.95 -15.88 5.63
C ARG A 19 -8.49 -14.86 4.65
N SER A 20 -8.11 -13.58 4.79
CA SER A 20 -8.51 -12.52 3.85
C SER A 20 -7.94 -12.77 2.46
N LEU A 21 -6.66 -13.17 2.35
CA LEU A 21 -5.99 -13.42 1.09
C LEU A 21 -6.59 -14.60 0.30
N VAL A 22 -6.92 -15.69 0.99
CA VAL A 22 -7.54 -16.88 0.35
C VAL A 22 -8.93 -16.57 -0.20
N ASN A 23 -9.69 -15.70 0.48
CA ASN A 23 -11.04 -15.31 0.06
C ASN A 23 -11.07 -14.12 -0.91
N LEU A 24 -9.93 -13.50 -1.22
CA LEU A 24 -9.86 -12.32 -2.07
C LEU A 24 -10.28 -12.63 -3.51
N LYS A 25 -11.31 -11.95 -3.98
CA LYS A 25 -11.72 -11.97 -5.38
C LYS A 25 -10.79 -11.08 -6.21
N LYS A 26 -10.08 -11.68 -7.14
CA LYS A 26 -9.10 -11.01 -7.99
C LYS A 26 -9.00 -11.71 -9.34
N PRO A 27 -8.56 -11.02 -10.40
CA PRO A 27 -8.24 -11.67 -11.66
C PRO A 27 -7.07 -12.66 -11.50
N PRO A 28 -6.82 -13.53 -12.47
CA PRO A 28 -5.64 -14.37 -12.49
C PRO A 28 -4.36 -13.57 -12.33
N GLY A 29 -3.45 -14.08 -11.49
CA GLY A 29 -2.19 -13.40 -11.17
C GLY A 29 -1.40 -14.15 -10.12
N GLU A 30 -0.26 -13.60 -9.72
CA GLU A 30 0.64 -14.22 -8.76
C GLU A 30 0.56 -13.49 -7.40
N THR A 31 0.63 -14.23 -6.31
CA THR A 31 0.92 -13.70 -4.98
C THR A 31 2.38 -13.97 -4.67
N ILE A 32 3.16 -12.92 -4.43
CA ILE A 32 4.60 -13.01 -4.20
C ILE A 32 4.91 -12.44 -2.82
N PHE A 33 5.55 -13.27 -2.00
CA PHE A 33 6.04 -12.91 -0.69
C PHE A 33 7.53 -12.57 -0.80
N ALA A 34 7.94 -11.42 -0.28
CA ALA A 34 9.35 -11.07 -0.16
C ALA A 34 9.73 -10.93 1.31
N GLN A 35 10.74 -11.67 1.70
CA GLN A 35 11.20 -11.77 3.08
C GLN A 35 12.48 -10.94 3.28
N SER A 36 12.43 -9.97 4.19
CA SER A 36 13.59 -9.20 4.63
C SER A 36 13.33 -8.60 6.01
N SER A 37 14.40 -8.40 6.78
CA SER A 37 14.35 -7.63 8.03
C SER A 37 14.09 -6.14 7.80
N LEU A 38 14.36 -5.64 6.60
CA LEU A 38 14.14 -4.27 6.18
C LEU A 38 13.00 -4.25 5.15
N VAL A 39 11.85 -3.72 5.55
CA VAL A 39 10.64 -3.73 4.73
C VAL A 39 10.84 -3.05 3.37
N TYR A 40 11.63 -1.99 3.29
CA TYR A 40 11.91 -1.30 2.03
C TYR A 40 12.70 -2.17 1.03
N ASP A 41 13.56 -3.09 1.50
CA ASP A 41 14.26 -4.04 0.63
C ASP A 41 13.28 -5.02 0.00
N SER A 42 12.33 -5.57 0.80
CA SER A 42 11.25 -6.41 0.28
C SER A 42 10.41 -5.68 -0.75
N ARG A 43 10.05 -4.41 -0.49
CA ARG A 43 9.25 -3.61 -1.44
C ARG A 43 10.02 -3.29 -2.71
N ASN A 44 11.31 -2.97 -2.62
CA ASN A 44 12.16 -2.74 -3.79
C ASN A 44 12.29 -4.01 -4.64
N LEU A 45 12.55 -5.17 -4.03
CA LEU A 45 12.60 -6.46 -4.73
C LEU A 45 11.27 -6.78 -5.41
N LEU A 46 10.15 -6.60 -4.72
CA LEU A 46 8.82 -6.82 -5.30
C LEU A 46 8.53 -5.86 -6.46
N SER A 47 9.02 -4.63 -6.39
CA SER A 47 8.91 -3.65 -7.49
C SER A 47 9.68 -4.12 -8.73
N GLU A 48 10.90 -4.65 -8.56
CA GLU A 48 11.69 -5.22 -9.66
C GLU A 48 10.98 -6.41 -10.29
N ILE A 49 10.51 -7.35 -9.48
CA ILE A 49 9.77 -8.52 -9.96
C ILE A 49 8.52 -8.09 -10.74
N ALA A 50 7.79 -7.06 -10.27
CA ALA A 50 6.60 -6.56 -10.95
C ALA A 50 6.92 -6.03 -12.35
N ILE A 51 8.01 -5.26 -12.48
CA ILE A 51 8.47 -4.69 -13.74
C ILE A 51 9.00 -5.78 -14.68
N GLU A 52 9.91 -6.64 -14.20
CA GLU A 52 10.58 -7.68 -15.01
C GLU A 52 9.60 -8.73 -15.53
N LYS A 53 8.64 -9.15 -14.71
CA LYS A 53 7.62 -10.14 -15.12
C LYS A 53 6.46 -9.52 -15.92
N GLY A 54 6.44 -8.20 -16.12
CA GLY A 54 5.44 -7.49 -16.91
C GLY A 54 4.03 -7.59 -16.32
N PHE A 55 3.89 -7.39 -15.01
CA PHE A 55 2.59 -7.21 -14.40
C PHE A 55 2.00 -5.84 -14.78
N ASP A 56 0.69 -5.77 -14.99
CA ASP A 56 0.01 -4.51 -15.28
C ASP A 56 -0.24 -3.69 -14.01
N ARG A 57 -0.58 -4.39 -12.91
CA ARG A 57 -0.95 -3.81 -11.62
C ARG A 57 -0.32 -4.56 -10.45
N VAL A 58 -0.05 -3.83 -9.37
CA VAL A 58 0.45 -4.38 -8.11
C VAL A 58 -0.50 -4.01 -6.99
N LEU A 59 -1.03 -5.02 -6.31
CA LEU A 59 -1.74 -4.89 -5.04
C LEU A 59 -0.76 -5.13 -3.89
N TRP A 60 -0.40 -4.08 -3.18
CA TRP A 60 0.42 -4.13 -1.97
C TRP A 60 -0.45 -4.48 -0.78
N LEU A 61 -0.04 -5.47 0.01
CA LEU A 61 -0.71 -5.88 1.24
C LEU A 61 0.32 -6.19 2.32
N ASP A 62 0.24 -5.53 3.47
CA ASP A 62 1.06 -5.92 4.62
C ASP A 62 0.51 -7.20 5.25
N SER A 63 1.40 -8.04 5.76
CA SER A 63 1.11 -9.39 6.25
C SER A 63 0.28 -9.47 7.54
N ASP A 64 -0.13 -8.32 8.09
CA ASP A 64 -0.96 -8.16 9.29
C ASP A 64 -2.28 -7.40 9.03
N MET A 65 -2.68 -7.30 7.75
CA MET A 65 -3.94 -6.66 7.35
C MET A 65 -5.07 -7.67 7.18
N THR A 66 -6.31 -7.22 7.45
CA THR A 66 -7.54 -7.96 7.10
C THR A 66 -8.40 -7.10 6.19
N PHE A 67 -9.06 -7.74 5.24
CA PHE A 67 -9.89 -7.05 4.24
C PHE A 67 -10.99 -7.96 3.72
N GLU A 68 -12.03 -7.34 3.15
CA GLU A 68 -13.18 -8.04 2.58
C GLU A 68 -12.83 -8.72 1.25
N PRO A 69 -13.57 -9.76 0.84
CA PRO A 69 -13.30 -10.47 -0.40
C PRO A 69 -13.31 -9.60 -1.66
N ASP A 70 -14.08 -8.54 -1.70
CA ASP A 70 -14.21 -7.61 -2.83
C ASP A 70 -13.23 -6.41 -2.78
N PHE A 71 -12.23 -6.48 -1.89
CA PHE A 71 -11.25 -5.41 -1.68
C PHE A 71 -10.54 -5.00 -2.97
N TYR A 72 -10.01 -5.98 -3.73
CA TYR A 72 -9.36 -5.71 -5.01
C TYR A 72 -10.33 -5.07 -6.01
N GLU A 73 -11.52 -5.63 -6.16
CA GLU A 73 -12.52 -5.16 -7.13
C GLU A 73 -12.92 -3.70 -6.87
N LYS A 74 -13.07 -3.33 -5.60
CA LYS A 74 -13.40 -1.95 -5.20
C LYS A 74 -12.31 -0.96 -5.55
N LEU A 75 -11.03 -1.33 -5.43
CA LEU A 75 -9.92 -0.45 -5.81
C LEU A 75 -9.71 -0.46 -7.33
N ALA A 76 -9.86 -1.61 -7.98
CA ALA A 76 -9.58 -1.80 -9.40
C ALA A 76 -10.45 -0.91 -10.30
N LYS A 77 -11.71 -0.67 -9.95
CA LYS A 77 -12.61 0.23 -10.68
C LYS A 77 -12.01 1.63 -10.89
N HIS A 78 -11.27 2.15 -9.91
CA HIS A 78 -10.63 3.46 -10.03
C HIS A 78 -9.46 3.45 -11.01
N LEU A 79 -8.68 2.34 -11.05
CA LEU A 79 -7.63 2.19 -12.04
C LEU A 79 -8.19 2.00 -13.46
N ASP A 80 -9.37 1.37 -13.59
CA ASP A 80 -10.07 1.23 -14.87
C ASP A 80 -10.58 2.60 -15.39
N GLU A 81 -10.78 3.57 -14.50
CA GLU A 81 -11.13 4.97 -14.79
C GLU A 81 -9.90 5.87 -15.02
N GLY A 82 -8.68 5.31 -15.03
CA GLY A 82 -7.44 6.02 -15.37
C GLY A 82 -6.63 6.52 -14.15
N ILE A 83 -7.01 6.18 -12.92
CA ILE A 83 -6.21 6.45 -11.73
C ILE A 83 -5.05 5.46 -11.67
N GLU A 84 -3.83 5.96 -11.35
CA GLU A 84 -2.64 5.12 -11.28
C GLU A 84 -2.33 4.59 -9.87
N PHE A 85 -2.90 5.21 -8.82
CA PHE A 85 -2.67 4.86 -7.41
C PHE A 85 -3.92 5.08 -6.58
N VAL A 86 -4.36 4.04 -5.86
CA VAL A 86 -5.45 4.14 -4.89
C VAL A 86 -5.20 3.25 -3.68
N SER A 87 -5.50 3.74 -2.48
CA SER A 87 -5.41 2.96 -1.23
C SER A 87 -6.79 2.72 -0.61
N GLY A 88 -6.93 1.62 0.11
CA GLY A 88 -7.92 1.47 1.16
C GLY A 88 -7.54 2.28 2.42
N ILE A 89 -8.43 2.29 3.41
CA ILE A 89 -8.21 3.02 4.66
C ILE A 89 -8.11 2.07 5.85
N TYR A 90 -7.11 2.31 6.69
CA TYR A 90 -6.91 1.63 7.96
C TYR A 90 -6.32 2.57 9.03
N LYS A 91 -6.21 2.06 10.26
CA LYS A 91 -5.66 2.82 11.39
C LYS A 91 -4.41 2.16 11.95
N THR A 92 -3.60 2.98 12.64
CA THR A 92 -2.45 2.47 13.41
C THR A 92 -2.92 1.52 14.52
N ARG A 93 -2.06 0.54 14.87
CA ARG A 93 -2.32 -0.46 15.93
C ARG A 93 -2.25 0.12 17.35
N LYS A 94 -1.45 1.17 17.54
CA LYS A 94 -1.20 1.76 18.88
C LYS A 94 -2.17 2.92 19.15
N PRO A 95 -2.73 3.03 20.36
CA PRO A 95 -3.47 4.20 20.80
C PRO A 95 -2.57 5.46 20.89
N PRO A 96 -3.12 6.66 20.61
CA PRO A 96 -4.39 6.89 19.96
C PRO A 96 -4.38 6.45 18.51
N SER A 97 -5.35 5.60 18.13
CA SER A 97 -5.40 5.02 16.79
C SER A 97 -5.74 6.09 15.74
N LYS A 98 -4.83 6.32 14.79
CA LYS A 98 -4.93 7.34 13.75
C LYS A 98 -5.04 6.70 12.37
N MET A 99 -5.73 7.34 11.43
CA MET A 99 -5.70 6.92 10.03
C MET A 99 -4.29 7.07 9.46
N VAL A 100 -3.88 6.10 8.65
CA VAL A 100 -2.56 6.09 8.01
C VAL A 100 -2.70 6.63 6.58
N VAL A 101 -3.28 7.82 6.49
CA VAL A 101 -3.50 8.58 5.24
C VAL A 101 -3.24 10.06 5.51
N TYR A 102 -2.57 10.73 4.59
CA TYR A 102 -2.05 12.08 4.79
C TYR A 102 -2.52 13.04 3.70
N GLU A 103 -3.01 14.22 4.11
CA GLU A 103 -3.35 15.33 3.22
C GLU A 103 -2.10 16.03 2.68
N LYS A 104 -1.01 16.03 3.49
CA LYS A 104 0.28 16.62 3.14
C LYS A 104 1.42 15.71 3.58
N VAL A 105 2.43 15.61 2.69
CA VAL A 105 3.69 14.91 2.95
C VAL A 105 4.84 15.80 2.48
N GLU A 106 5.49 16.47 3.43
CA GLU A 106 6.60 17.38 3.18
C GLU A 106 7.80 17.00 4.07
N PRO A 107 9.05 17.27 3.66
CA PRO A 107 10.24 16.96 4.48
C PRO A 107 10.20 17.54 5.89
N THR A 108 9.44 18.62 6.09
CA THR A 108 9.24 19.30 7.39
C THR A 108 8.16 18.63 8.26
N GLY A 109 7.38 17.71 7.71
CA GLY A 109 6.35 16.99 8.44
C GLY A 109 5.18 16.50 7.58
N THR A 110 4.25 15.82 8.23
CA THR A 110 3.06 15.25 7.60
C THR A 110 1.78 15.76 8.26
N ILE A 111 0.73 15.96 7.47
CA ILE A 111 -0.61 16.31 7.97
C ILE A 111 -1.54 15.12 7.72
N PRO A 112 -1.92 14.37 8.77
CA PRO A 112 -2.82 13.25 8.62
C PRO A 112 -4.25 13.71 8.34
N LEU A 113 -5.00 12.89 7.60
CA LEU A 113 -6.45 13.08 7.44
C LEU A 113 -7.15 13.01 8.80
N LYS A 114 -7.91 14.05 9.14
CA LYS A 114 -8.64 14.14 10.42
C LYS A 114 -9.91 13.28 10.44
N LYS A 115 -10.54 13.10 9.29
CA LYS A 115 -11.81 12.34 9.15
C LYS A 115 -11.70 11.36 7.98
N CYS A 116 -12.35 10.20 8.14
CA CYS A 116 -12.48 9.24 7.05
C CYS A 116 -13.30 9.89 5.91
N PRO A 117 -12.78 9.93 4.68
CA PRO A 117 -13.51 10.50 3.57
C PRO A 117 -14.72 9.63 3.19
N VAL A 118 -15.67 10.24 2.51
CA VAL A 118 -16.78 9.53 1.88
C VAL A 118 -16.37 9.29 0.42
N GLY A 119 -16.08 8.03 0.06
CA GLY A 119 -15.61 7.67 -1.28
C GLY A 119 -14.18 8.10 -1.56
N LEU A 120 -13.92 8.41 -2.84
CA LEU A 120 -12.58 8.73 -3.35
C LEU A 120 -12.13 10.13 -2.92
N LYS A 121 -10.90 10.23 -2.41
CA LYS A 121 -10.27 11.48 -1.96
C LYS A 121 -8.82 11.53 -2.44
N GLU A 122 -8.40 12.65 -3.05
CA GLU A 122 -6.99 12.92 -3.36
C GLU A 122 -6.17 13.09 -2.07
N ILE A 123 -4.98 12.50 -2.04
CA ILE A 123 -4.06 12.47 -0.91
C ILE A 123 -2.61 12.67 -1.38
N GLU A 124 -1.72 13.04 -0.46
CA GLU A 124 -0.29 13.10 -0.74
C GLU A 124 0.50 11.89 -0.17
N GLY A 125 -0.14 11.08 0.66
CA GLY A 125 0.50 9.85 1.14
C GLY A 125 -0.39 8.95 1.97
N CYS A 126 0.03 7.69 2.06
CA CYS A 126 -0.59 6.69 2.92
C CYS A 126 0.42 5.59 3.29
N GLY A 127 0.07 4.76 4.27
CA GLY A 127 0.77 3.50 4.50
C GLY A 127 0.38 2.45 3.45
N PHE A 128 1.25 1.47 3.26
CA PHE A 128 1.12 0.47 2.19
C PHE A 128 0.46 -0.84 2.63
N GLY A 129 -0.32 -0.80 3.70
CA GLY A 129 -1.09 -1.96 4.16
C GLY A 129 -2.15 -2.45 3.18
N GLY A 130 -2.60 -1.58 2.25
CA GLY A 130 -3.53 -1.94 1.18
C GLY A 130 -3.58 -0.88 0.09
N VAL A 131 -2.71 -1.02 -0.92
CA VAL A 131 -2.58 -0.09 -2.04
C VAL A 131 -2.63 -0.84 -3.36
N LEU A 132 -3.45 -0.39 -4.28
CA LEU A 132 -3.45 -0.85 -5.67
C LEU A 132 -2.89 0.26 -6.56
N MET A 133 -1.90 -0.09 -7.41
CA MET A 133 -1.32 0.85 -8.35
C MET A 133 -0.93 0.18 -9.67
N THR A 134 -0.70 1.00 -10.68
CA THR A 134 -0.15 0.52 -11.96
C THR A 134 1.35 0.22 -11.81
N THR A 135 1.84 -0.80 -12.49
CA THR A 135 3.28 -1.07 -12.55
C THR A 135 4.03 0.04 -13.28
N ASN A 136 3.36 0.74 -14.20
CA ASN A 136 3.94 1.89 -14.89
C ASN A 136 4.34 3.00 -13.91
N LEU A 137 3.50 3.30 -12.91
CA LEU A 137 3.85 4.29 -11.87
C LEU A 137 5.10 3.88 -11.07
N ILE A 138 5.23 2.59 -10.72
CA ILE A 138 6.42 2.07 -10.03
C ILE A 138 7.66 2.26 -10.92
N LYS A 139 7.54 1.96 -12.21
CA LYS A 139 8.61 2.12 -13.19
C LYS A 139 9.04 3.58 -13.34
N GLU A 140 8.10 4.51 -13.48
CA GLU A 140 8.39 5.95 -13.55
C GLU A 140 9.12 6.44 -12.28
N VAL A 141 8.69 6.02 -11.09
CA VAL A 141 9.40 6.35 -9.84
C VAL A 141 10.82 5.78 -9.84
N LYS A 142 11.00 4.51 -10.27
CA LYS A 142 12.32 3.86 -10.35
C LYS A 142 13.25 4.58 -11.33
N GLU A 143 12.78 4.95 -12.50
CA GLU A 143 13.55 5.63 -13.54
C GLU A 143 14.03 7.02 -13.09
N ASN A 144 13.24 7.75 -12.30
CA ASN A 144 13.58 9.10 -11.87
C ASN A 144 14.36 9.16 -10.55
N PHE A 145 14.17 8.19 -9.64
CA PHE A 145 14.70 8.26 -8.27
C PHE A 145 15.51 7.04 -7.83
N GLY A 146 15.69 6.04 -8.68
CA GLY A 146 16.29 4.76 -8.29
C GLY A 146 15.30 3.87 -7.53
N ASN A 147 15.78 3.18 -6.49
CA ASN A 147 14.92 2.25 -5.73
C ASN A 147 13.69 2.94 -5.14
N PRO A 148 12.46 2.53 -5.55
CA PRO A 148 11.24 3.29 -5.27
C PRO A 148 10.92 3.48 -3.79
N PHE A 149 11.28 2.50 -2.96
CA PHE A 149 10.96 2.47 -1.53
C PHE A 149 12.14 2.77 -0.61
N THR A 150 13.30 3.13 -1.13
CA THR A 150 14.42 3.55 -0.26
C THR A 150 14.01 4.78 0.54
N PRO A 151 14.10 4.73 1.89
CA PRO A 151 13.72 5.84 2.74
C PRO A 151 14.49 7.13 2.42
N VAL A 152 13.79 8.25 2.32
CA VAL A 152 14.39 9.59 2.32
C VAL A 152 14.38 10.15 3.75
N VAL A 153 15.25 11.11 4.02
CA VAL A 153 15.36 11.70 5.36
C VAL A 153 14.02 12.24 5.84
N GLY A 154 13.57 11.78 7.00
CA GLY A 154 12.31 12.19 7.62
C GLY A 154 11.12 11.28 7.34
N PHE A 155 11.22 10.31 6.40
CA PHE A 155 10.12 9.43 6.03
C PHE A 155 10.47 7.94 6.17
N GLY A 156 9.45 7.12 6.48
CA GLY A 156 9.49 5.68 6.22
C GLY A 156 9.40 5.39 4.72
N GLU A 157 9.52 4.13 4.34
CA GLU A 157 9.56 3.70 2.95
C GLU A 157 8.27 4.02 2.16
N ASP A 158 7.12 3.87 2.80
CA ASP A 158 5.79 4.14 2.24
C ASP A 158 5.63 5.62 1.89
N LEU A 159 5.91 6.52 2.83
CA LEU A 159 5.85 7.96 2.57
C LEU A 159 6.96 8.44 1.65
N SER A 160 8.11 7.76 1.62
CA SER A 160 9.17 8.05 0.66
C SER A 160 8.74 7.76 -0.77
N PHE A 161 8.03 6.66 -1.00
CA PHE A 161 7.40 6.37 -2.29
C PHE A 161 6.37 7.44 -2.66
N CYS A 162 5.44 7.74 -1.75
CA CYS A 162 4.41 8.75 -1.98
C CYS A 162 5.01 10.13 -2.31
N TYR A 163 6.03 10.56 -1.57
CA TYR A 163 6.73 11.81 -1.83
C TYR A 163 7.35 11.85 -3.24
N ARG A 164 7.96 10.76 -3.71
CA ARG A 164 8.49 10.65 -5.08
C ARG A 164 7.39 10.75 -6.13
N VAL A 165 6.23 10.13 -5.88
CA VAL A 165 5.05 10.24 -6.77
C VAL A 165 4.57 11.70 -6.86
N THR A 166 4.52 12.41 -5.72
CA THR A 166 4.18 13.83 -5.70
C THR A 166 5.20 14.68 -6.47
N MET A 167 6.50 14.37 -6.36
CA MET A 167 7.56 15.06 -7.13
C MET A 167 7.44 14.86 -8.63
N LEU A 168 6.84 13.75 -9.09
CA LEU A 168 6.50 13.52 -10.49
C LEU A 168 5.24 14.27 -10.95
N GLY A 169 4.59 15.02 -10.06
CA GLY A 169 3.32 15.70 -10.35
C GLY A 169 2.13 14.73 -10.52
N LYS A 170 2.29 13.48 -10.10
CA LYS A 170 1.24 12.46 -10.16
C LYS A 170 0.31 12.55 -8.96
N LYS A 171 -0.94 12.14 -9.17
CA LYS A 171 -1.97 12.16 -8.13
C LYS A 171 -2.15 10.79 -7.52
N MET A 172 -2.36 10.77 -6.21
CA MET A 172 -2.70 9.59 -5.43
C MET A 172 -4.04 9.78 -4.75
N TYR A 173 -4.75 8.67 -4.55
CA TYR A 173 -6.09 8.69 -3.96
C TYR A 173 -6.23 7.64 -2.86
N CYS A 174 -7.18 7.86 -1.95
CA CYS A 174 -7.73 6.83 -1.08
C CYS A 174 -9.24 6.72 -1.26
N ASP A 175 -9.79 5.52 -1.08
CA ASP A 175 -11.24 5.31 -1.05
C ASP A 175 -11.70 5.03 0.38
N GLY A 176 -12.42 5.97 0.99
CA GLY A 176 -12.92 5.86 2.36
C GLY A 176 -14.00 4.81 2.56
N SER A 177 -14.58 4.29 1.49
CA SER A 177 -15.51 3.16 1.53
C SER A 177 -14.80 1.81 1.61
N VAL A 178 -13.52 1.74 1.24
CA VAL A 178 -12.70 0.53 1.23
C VAL A 178 -11.90 0.44 2.53
N ARG A 179 -12.46 -0.20 3.53
CA ARG A 179 -11.90 -0.27 4.89
C ARG A 179 -11.17 -1.56 5.13
N MET A 180 -10.09 -1.48 5.91
CA MET A 180 -9.27 -2.60 6.31
C MET A 180 -9.10 -2.66 7.82
N GLY A 181 -8.91 -3.87 8.35
CA GLY A 181 -8.47 -4.10 9.71
C GLY A 181 -6.95 -4.21 9.78
N HIS A 182 -6.35 -3.73 10.86
CA HIS A 182 -4.93 -3.84 11.14
C HIS A 182 -4.73 -4.67 12.40
N ILE A 183 -4.18 -5.86 12.27
CA ILE A 183 -4.00 -6.81 13.37
C ILE A 183 -2.92 -6.30 14.32
N GLY A 184 -3.25 -6.19 15.60
CA GLY A 184 -2.32 -5.80 16.66
C GLY A 184 -2.23 -6.87 17.74
N GLN A 185 -1.09 -6.97 18.39
CA GLN A 185 -0.91 -7.78 19.58
C GLN A 185 -1.30 -6.93 20.80
N LYS A 186 -2.00 -7.54 21.77
CA LYS A 186 -2.29 -6.94 23.07
C LYS A 186 -1.56 -7.74 24.15
N ILE A 187 -0.77 -7.06 24.98
CA ILE A 187 -0.17 -7.64 26.17
C ILE A 187 -1.22 -7.55 27.29
N TYR A 188 -1.49 -8.66 27.94
CA TYR A 188 -2.32 -8.73 29.15
C TYR A 188 -1.38 -8.86 30.33
N GLU A 189 -1.37 -7.84 31.18
CA GLU A 189 -0.62 -7.84 32.43
C GLU A 189 -1.53 -8.36 33.56
N VAL A 190 -0.94 -9.06 34.55
CA VAL A 190 -1.62 -9.56 35.74
C VAL A 190 -1.75 -8.45 36.75
#